data_f147db25649694a253932050520f3d8c
#
_entry.id   f147db25649694a253932050520f3d8c
#
_cell.length_a   1.000
_cell.length_b   1.000
_cell.length_c   1.000
_cell.angle_alpha   90.00
_cell.angle_beta   90.00
_cell.angle_gamma   90.00
#
_symmetry.space_group_name_H-M   'P 1'
#
loop_
_entity.id
_entity.type
_entity.pdbx_description
1 polymer ?
#
loop_
_entity_poly.entity_id
_entity_poly.type
_entity_poly.pdbx_seq_one_letter_code
_entity_poly.pdbx_strand_id
1 'polypeptide(L)' 'MNPINISFIMEHTKNIEYRKVQGLVGDQSFSIVLPKSYAVSIGIGKGDFVKVHQEEDRIVIEKA' A
#
# COMPACT_ATOMS: atom_id res chain seq x y z
N MET A 1 3.78 29.05 -16.28
CA MET A 1 3.51 28.62 -16.10
C MET A 1 3.45 27.88 -15.71
N ASN A 2 3.82 27.53 -15.08
CA ASN A 2 3.29 26.63 -15.03
C ASN A 2 3.32 25.98 -13.74
N PRO A 3 2.78 26.53 -12.69
CA PRO A 3 2.60 25.92 -11.39
C PRO A 3 1.89 24.60 -11.49
N ILE A 4 1.14 24.49 -12.54
CA ILE A 4 0.46 23.24 -12.79
C ILE A 4 1.43 22.08 -12.90
N ASN A 5 2.55 22.34 -13.52
CA ASN A 5 3.55 21.30 -13.65
C ASN A 5 4.08 20.87 -12.31
N ILE A 6 4.21 21.79 -11.43
CA ILE A 6 4.72 21.48 -10.11
C ILE A 6 3.72 20.60 -9.36
N SER A 7 2.45 20.96 -9.43
CA SER A 7 1.43 20.14 -8.79
C SER A 7 1.41 18.74 -9.38
N PHE A 8 1.55 18.68 -10.69
CA PHE A 8 1.54 17.40 -11.35
C PHE A 8 2.69 16.53 -10.86
N ILE A 9 3.86 17.12 -10.72
CA ILE A 9 5.00 16.37 -10.23
C ILE A 9 4.75 15.85 -8.82
N MET A 10 4.15 16.66 -7.99
CA MET A 10 3.87 16.25 -6.64
C MET A 10 2.88 15.11 -6.60
N GLU A 11 1.93 15.13 -7.50
CA GLU A 11 0.97 14.05 -7.56
C GLU A 11 1.60 12.73 -7.92
N HIS A 12 2.70 12.80 -8.63
CA HIS A 12 3.41 11.59 -9.02
C HIS A 12 4.45 11.17 -8.02
N THR A 13 4.64 11.95 -6.99
CA THR A 13 5.58 11.59 -5.95
C THR A 13 4.93 10.52 -5.09
N LYS A 14 5.58 9.39 -5.01
CA LYS A 14 5.08 8.31 -4.17
C LYS A 14 5.46 8.59 -2.73
N ASN A 15 4.51 8.40 -1.87
CA ASN A 15 4.76 8.41 -0.44
C ASN A 15 5.22 7.02 -0.06
N ILE A 16 6.46 6.92 0.34
CA ILE A 16 7.05 5.62 0.63
C ILE A 16 7.05 5.42 2.13
N GLU A 17 6.47 4.31 2.58
CA GLU A 17 6.48 3.91 3.97
C GLU A 17 7.23 2.61 4.08
N TYR A 18 8.03 2.50 5.10
CA TYR A 18 8.74 1.26 5.37
C TYR A 18 8.00 0.54 6.48
N ARG A 19 7.76 -0.73 6.29
CA ARG A 19 7.07 -1.54 7.27
C ARG A 19 7.87 -2.81 7.50
N LYS A 20 7.98 -3.18 8.76
CA LYS A 20 8.71 -4.38 9.12
C LYS A 20 7.82 -5.59 8.89
N VAL A 21 8.38 -6.60 8.25
CA VAL A 21 7.68 -7.86 8.07
C VAL A 21 7.72 -8.62 9.39
N GLN A 22 6.57 -9.10 9.84
CA GLN A 22 6.46 -9.81 11.10
C GLN A 22 5.99 -11.23 10.84
N GLY A 23 6.48 -12.15 11.65
CA GLY A 23 6.04 -13.52 11.56
C GLY A 23 4.79 -13.75 12.39
N LEU A 24 3.95 -14.64 11.91
CA LEU A 24 2.76 -15.07 12.63
C LEU A 24 2.83 -16.56 12.86
N VAL A 25 2.45 -16.98 14.05
CA VAL A 25 2.31 -18.39 14.42
C VAL A 25 3.49 -19.21 13.93
N GLY A 26 4.63 -19.02 14.59
CA GLY A 26 5.82 -19.82 14.28
C GLY A 26 6.34 -19.59 12.89
N ASP A 27 6.16 -18.38 12.36
CA ASP A 27 6.66 -18.01 11.03
C ASP A 27 5.98 -18.76 9.89
N GLN A 28 4.79 -19.27 10.14
CA GLN A 28 4.02 -19.92 9.09
C GLN A 28 3.54 -18.91 8.06
N SER A 29 3.37 -17.68 8.46
CA SER A 29 2.95 -16.61 7.55
C SER A 29 3.56 -15.30 8.02
N PHE A 30 3.50 -14.32 7.15
CA PHE A 30 4.05 -13.00 7.44
C PHE A 30 2.96 -11.95 7.39
N SER A 31 3.17 -10.88 8.12
CA SER A 31 2.24 -9.75 8.10
C SER A 31 3.02 -8.45 8.07
N ILE A 32 2.36 -7.44 7.59
CA ILE A 32 2.81 -6.05 7.71
C ILE A 32 1.62 -5.21 8.09
N VAL A 33 1.89 -4.08 8.72
CA VAL A 33 0.84 -3.12 9.02
C VAL A 33 0.68 -2.20 7.81
N LEU A 34 -0.52 -2.15 7.26
CA LEU A 34 -0.80 -1.25 6.15
C LEU A 34 -0.90 0.19 6.67
N PRO A 35 -0.26 1.14 6.00
CA PRO A 35 -0.47 2.54 6.38
C PRO A 35 -1.95 2.87 6.21
N LYS A 36 -2.55 3.34 7.29
CA LYS A 36 -3.99 3.59 7.30
C LYS A 36 -4.39 4.62 6.24
N SER A 37 -3.58 5.65 6.08
CA SER A 37 -3.91 6.68 5.10
C SER A 37 -3.94 6.12 3.68
N TYR A 38 -3.08 5.16 3.38
CA TYR A 38 -3.08 4.55 2.05
C TYR A 38 -4.35 3.72 1.85
N ALA A 39 -4.68 2.92 2.86
CA ALA A 39 -5.87 2.07 2.76
C ALA A 39 -7.12 2.93 2.62
N VAL A 40 -7.24 3.97 3.42
CA VAL A 40 -8.41 4.84 3.38
C VAL A 40 -8.52 5.51 2.01
N SER A 41 -7.40 5.93 1.44
CA SER A 41 -7.43 6.65 0.17
C SER A 41 -7.97 5.81 -0.98
N ILE A 42 -7.88 4.49 -0.88
CA ILE A 42 -8.43 3.62 -1.91
C ILE A 42 -9.69 2.90 -1.43
N GLY A 43 -10.24 3.33 -0.31
CA GLY A 43 -11.54 2.84 0.13
C GLY A 43 -11.52 1.51 0.86
N ILE A 44 -10.40 1.17 1.47
CA ILE A 44 -10.27 -0.07 2.23
C ILE A 44 -10.36 0.26 3.71
N GLY A 45 -11.21 -0.46 4.43
CA GLY A 45 -11.37 -0.26 5.85
C GLY A 45 -11.41 -1.58 6.58
N LYS A 46 -11.58 -1.47 7.88
CA LYS A 46 -11.60 -2.62 8.74
C LYS A 46 -12.69 -3.59 8.31
N GLY A 47 -12.33 -4.85 8.17
CA GLY A 47 -13.27 -5.88 7.79
C GLY A 47 -13.41 -6.09 6.30
N ASP A 48 -12.83 -5.23 5.49
CA ASP A 48 -12.89 -5.39 4.05
C ASP A 48 -11.94 -6.48 3.59
N PHE A 49 -12.26 -7.05 2.46
CA PHE A 49 -11.38 -8.01 1.80
C PHE A 49 -10.57 -7.30 0.74
N VAL A 50 -9.38 -7.80 0.52
CA VAL A 50 -8.51 -7.28 -0.52
C VAL A 50 -8.06 -8.44 -1.40
N LYS A 51 -7.70 -8.12 -2.62
CA LYS A 51 -7.09 -9.08 -3.53
C LYS A 51 -5.59 -8.94 -3.42
N VAL A 52 -4.90 -10.06 -3.34
CA VAL A 52 -3.45 -10.06 -3.22
C VAL A 52 -2.88 -10.94 -4.31
N HIS A 53 -1.95 -10.40 -5.08
CA HIS A 53 -1.28 -11.21 -6.08
C HIS A 53 0.17 -10.78 -6.19
N GLN A 54 0.96 -11.63 -6.83
CA GLN A 54 2.37 -11.37 -7.00
C GLN A 54 2.66 -11.01 -8.45
N GLU A 55 3.46 -9.98 -8.63
CA GLU A 55 3.96 -9.59 -9.94
C GLU A 55 5.48 -9.51 -9.84
N GLU A 56 6.16 -10.48 -10.41
CA GLU A 56 7.61 -10.54 -10.38
C GLU A 56 8.12 -10.43 -8.95
N ASP A 57 8.73 -9.31 -8.60
CA ASP A 57 9.28 -9.15 -7.25
C ASP A 57 8.40 -8.25 -6.38
N ARG A 58 7.13 -8.07 -6.74
CA ARG A 58 6.22 -7.22 -6.01
C ARG A 58 5.01 -8.00 -5.55
N ILE A 59 4.45 -7.55 -4.46
CA ILE A 59 3.15 -8.04 -3.99
C ILE A 59 2.18 -6.88 -4.14
N VAL A 60 1.09 -7.12 -4.84
CA VAL A 60 0.10 -6.09 -5.13
C VAL A 60 -1.15 -6.38 -4.32
N ILE A 61 -1.64 -5.38 -3.62
CA ILE A 61 -2.84 -5.47 -2.81
C ILE A 61 -3.85 -4.49 -3.39
N GLU A 62 -5.02 -4.98 -3.72
CA GLU A 62 -6.05 -4.15 -4.33
C GLU A 62 -7.36 -4.33 -3.60
N LYS A 63 -8.19 -3.32 -3.70
CA LYS A 63 -9.55 -3.42 -3.17
C LYS A 63 -10.28 -4.53 -3.92
N ALA A 64 -10.93 -5.37 -3.16
CA ALA A 64 -11.68 -6.48 -3.74
C ALA A 64 -12.94 -6.01 -4.46
#